data_65ac64e140b47a17d459aed92f4c529e
#
_entry.id   65ac64e140b47a17d459aed92f4c529e
#
_cell.length_a   1.000
_cell.length_b   1.000
_cell.length_c   1.000
_cell.angle_alpha   90.00
_cell.angle_beta   90.00
_cell.angle_gamma   90.00
#
_symmetry.space_group_name_H-M   'P 1'
#
loop_
_entity.id
_entity.type
_entity.pdbx_description
1 polymer ?
#
loop_
_entity_poly.entity_id
_entity_poly.type
_entity_poly.pdbx_seq_one_letter_code
_entity_poly.pdbx_strand_id
1 'polypeptide(L)'
;GMALLTEVTSGKLSFFNIKDKIKSQAKITFGENEWGSDDCSRDPSVPFGPHGIDLVQREDGRQQLAVVSHHPNESIEMFELLEKDGWVLEWKGCVDVDGKYYFNDVSLDMSGNFYATHMFESDFSMISALWNVFAKSDTGMVVKWTQDNKFEELNFTAGSFPNGIALDQKNNNLIVNYNLGDKSILFDLNSKQSLGIYEHNSPDNVVIKGSFAWVTNHDHSVAESLGCAETVNCTLPFSVNKLSLSDLSLVESYKFKSKNMGIGTVGLPHDGSLWIGSYHSDRLAEASLSFSE
;
A
#
# COMPACT_ATOMS: atom_id res chain seq x y z
N GLY A 1 -20.58 2.83 2.85
CA GLY A 1 -19.28 2.48 2.27
C GLY A 1 -18.72 1.19 2.84
N MET A 2 -17.84 0.58 2.09
CA MET A 2 -17.12 -0.62 2.48
C MET A 2 -15.62 -0.36 2.31
N ALA A 3 -14.81 -0.70 3.29
CA ALA A 3 -13.35 -0.69 3.17
C ALA A 3 -12.83 -2.14 3.13
N LEU A 4 -11.72 -2.35 2.44
CA LEU A 4 -11.03 -3.62 2.36
C LEU A 4 -9.77 -3.55 3.21
N LEU A 5 -9.49 -4.62 3.95
CA LEU A 5 -8.41 -4.67 4.93
C LEU A 5 -7.54 -5.90 4.67
N THR A 6 -6.23 -5.73 4.81
CA THR A 6 -5.26 -6.82 4.91
C THR A 6 -4.94 -7.09 6.38
N GLU A 7 -4.90 -8.34 6.75
CA GLU A 7 -4.54 -8.79 8.09
C GLU A 7 -3.28 -9.66 7.99
N VAL A 8 -2.11 -9.01 7.90
CA VAL A 8 -0.82 -9.64 7.63
C VAL A 8 -0.54 -10.83 8.58
N THR A 9 -0.71 -10.61 9.89
CA THR A 9 -0.43 -11.65 10.89
C THR A 9 -1.37 -12.86 10.82
N SER A 10 -2.63 -12.65 10.46
CA SER A 10 -3.63 -13.73 10.37
C SER A 10 -3.73 -14.34 8.96
N GLY A 11 -3.07 -13.74 7.97
CA GLY A 11 -3.13 -14.16 6.56
C GLY A 11 -4.51 -14.00 5.94
N LYS A 12 -5.25 -12.95 6.33
CA LYS A 12 -6.65 -12.76 5.91
C LYS A 12 -6.89 -11.46 5.18
N LEU A 13 -7.87 -11.50 4.29
CA LEU A 13 -8.55 -10.34 3.74
C LEU A 13 -9.90 -10.17 4.44
N SER A 14 -10.25 -8.94 4.78
CA SER A 14 -11.49 -8.63 5.49
C SER A 14 -12.20 -7.42 4.89
N PHE A 15 -13.51 -7.42 4.96
CA PHE A 15 -14.36 -6.27 4.67
C PHE A 15 -14.72 -5.56 5.97
N PHE A 16 -14.72 -4.24 5.93
CA PHE A 16 -15.21 -3.40 7.02
C PHE A 16 -16.35 -2.52 6.51
N ASN A 17 -17.54 -2.74 7.02
CA ASN A 17 -18.68 -1.88 6.75
C ASN A 17 -18.52 -0.58 7.54
N ILE A 18 -18.27 0.53 6.83
CA ILE A 18 -18.00 1.83 7.43
C ILE A 18 -19.19 2.36 8.20
N LYS A 19 -20.41 2.16 7.69
CA LYS A 19 -21.64 2.64 8.32
C LYS A 19 -21.96 1.89 9.60
N ASP A 20 -21.90 0.57 9.55
CA ASP A 20 -22.30 -0.29 10.67
C ASP A 20 -21.15 -0.59 11.63
N LYS A 21 -19.89 -0.22 11.22
CA LYS A 21 -18.63 -0.47 11.94
C LYS A 21 -18.42 -1.95 12.25
N ILE A 22 -18.78 -2.82 11.30
CA ILE A 22 -18.67 -4.27 11.41
C ILE A 22 -17.60 -4.78 10.46
N LYS A 23 -16.64 -5.54 11.01
CA LYS A 23 -15.64 -6.30 10.24
C LYS A 23 -16.17 -7.71 9.97
N SER A 24 -15.98 -8.20 8.76
CA SER A 24 -16.24 -9.58 8.35
C SER A 24 -15.07 -10.10 7.51
N GLN A 25 -14.72 -11.37 7.68
CA GLN A 25 -13.72 -11.99 6.83
C GLN A 25 -14.21 -12.05 5.38
N ALA A 26 -13.37 -11.72 4.41
CA ALA A 26 -13.70 -11.83 3.01
C ALA A 26 -13.90 -13.30 2.62
N LYS A 27 -14.98 -13.58 1.92
CA LYS A 27 -15.19 -14.87 1.29
C LYS A 27 -14.37 -14.89 0.01
N ILE A 28 -13.43 -15.84 -0.10
CA ILE A 28 -12.61 -16.04 -1.29
C ILE A 28 -13.12 -17.27 -2.05
N THR A 29 -13.27 -17.12 -3.36
CA THR A 29 -13.53 -18.21 -4.30
C THR A 29 -12.41 -18.24 -5.33
N PHE A 30 -12.15 -19.38 -5.94
CA PHE A 30 -11.10 -19.53 -6.95
C PHE A 30 -11.74 -19.71 -8.34
N GLY A 31 -11.41 -18.77 -9.23
CA GLY A 31 -11.73 -18.83 -10.65
C GLY A 31 -10.52 -19.28 -11.48
N GLU A 32 -10.62 -19.12 -12.80
CA GLU A 32 -9.51 -19.35 -13.73
C GLU A 32 -8.50 -18.20 -13.64
N ASN A 33 -7.23 -18.48 -13.93
CA ASN A 33 -6.18 -17.47 -14.03
C ASN A 33 -6.35 -16.68 -15.34
N GLU A 34 -7.00 -15.52 -15.27
CA GLU A 34 -7.23 -14.61 -16.40
C GLU A 34 -6.28 -13.41 -16.41
N TRP A 35 -5.85 -12.97 -15.21
CA TRP A 35 -5.18 -11.68 -15.02
C TRP A 35 -3.71 -11.80 -14.65
N GLY A 36 -3.26 -12.98 -14.26
CA GLY A 36 -1.90 -13.25 -13.83
C GLY A 36 -0.95 -13.73 -14.94
N SER A 37 0.21 -14.22 -14.51
CA SER A 37 1.13 -14.96 -15.39
C SER A 37 0.59 -16.33 -15.72
N ASP A 38 0.82 -16.81 -16.94
CA ASP A 38 0.32 -18.11 -17.42
C ASP A 38 0.80 -19.29 -16.56
N ASP A 39 1.98 -19.17 -15.97
CA ASP A 39 2.63 -20.18 -15.13
C ASP A 39 2.24 -20.09 -13.65
N CYS A 40 1.45 -19.08 -13.25
CA CYS A 40 1.03 -18.93 -11.87
C CYS A 40 -0.21 -19.76 -11.55
N SER A 41 -0.16 -20.50 -10.45
CA SER A 41 -1.27 -21.28 -9.91
C SER A 41 -1.30 -21.23 -8.39
N ARG A 42 -2.48 -21.39 -7.78
CA ARG A 42 -2.63 -21.38 -6.32
C ARG A 42 -3.43 -22.59 -5.84
N ASP A 43 -2.96 -23.18 -4.76
CA ASP A 43 -3.72 -24.15 -3.99
C ASP A 43 -4.67 -23.40 -3.03
N PRO A 44 -6.00 -23.56 -3.16
CA PRO A 44 -6.97 -22.89 -2.29
C PRO A 44 -6.84 -23.19 -0.80
N SER A 45 -6.14 -24.26 -0.43
CA SER A 45 -5.91 -24.63 0.97
C SER A 45 -4.74 -23.89 1.63
N VAL A 46 -3.89 -23.23 0.82
CA VAL A 46 -2.74 -22.49 1.31
C VAL A 46 -3.14 -21.03 1.59
N PRO A 47 -2.94 -20.52 2.82
CA PRO A 47 -3.27 -19.12 3.13
C PRO A 47 -2.35 -18.15 2.41
N PHE A 48 -2.85 -16.94 2.15
CA PHE A 48 -2.06 -15.81 1.65
C PHE A 48 -1.33 -15.11 2.80
N GLY A 49 -0.25 -14.36 2.45
CA GLY A 49 0.41 -13.42 3.36
C GLY A 49 0.14 -11.97 2.91
N PRO A 50 -1.11 -11.47 3.00
CA PRO A 50 -1.51 -10.21 2.37
C PRO A 50 -0.86 -9.00 3.05
N HIS A 51 -0.38 -8.04 2.24
CA HIS A 51 0.23 -6.79 2.68
C HIS A 51 -0.41 -5.59 1.97
N GLY A 52 0.31 -4.89 1.08
CA GLY A 52 -0.22 -3.77 0.31
C GLY A 52 -1.34 -4.18 -0.65
N ILE A 53 -2.31 -3.29 -0.88
CA ILE A 53 -3.48 -3.56 -1.73
C ILE A 53 -3.88 -2.34 -2.53
N ASP A 54 -4.37 -2.57 -3.73
CA ASP A 54 -5.05 -1.55 -4.53
C ASP A 54 -6.28 -2.12 -5.24
N LEU A 55 -7.32 -1.30 -5.35
CA LEU A 55 -8.59 -1.63 -6.00
C LEU A 55 -8.90 -0.64 -7.10
N VAL A 56 -9.03 -1.12 -8.33
CA VAL A 56 -9.37 -0.29 -9.49
C VAL A 56 -10.58 -0.85 -10.23
N GLN A 57 -11.36 0.03 -10.84
CA GLN A 57 -12.29 -0.36 -11.89
C GLN A 57 -11.54 -0.44 -13.21
N ARG A 58 -11.48 -1.64 -13.80
CA ARG A 58 -10.88 -1.86 -15.10
C ARG A 58 -11.68 -1.21 -16.23
N GLU A 59 -11.06 -1.07 -17.41
CA GLU A 59 -11.72 -0.57 -18.63
C GLU A 59 -12.92 -1.43 -19.06
N ASP A 60 -12.92 -2.73 -18.74
CA ASP A 60 -14.03 -3.65 -18.99
C ASP A 60 -15.17 -3.56 -17.96
N GLY A 61 -15.03 -2.67 -16.96
CA GLY A 61 -16.00 -2.41 -15.91
C GLY A 61 -15.88 -3.32 -14.68
N ARG A 62 -15.04 -4.36 -14.72
CA ARG A 62 -14.80 -5.25 -13.57
C ARG A 62 -13.98 -4.55 -12.50
N GLN A 63 -14.17 -4.95 -11.23
CA GLN A 63 -13.42 -4.43 -10.08
C GLN A 63 -12.24 -5.35 -9.81
N GLN A 64 -11.01 -4.91 -10.08
CA GLN A 64 -9.79 -5.65 -9.81
C GLN A 64 -9.15 -5.18 -8.52
N LEU A 65 -8.91 -6.13 -7.61
CA LEU A 65 -8.07 -5.96 -6.43
C LEU A 65 -6.72 -6.64 -6.70
N ALA A 66 -5.62 -5.92 -6.51
CA ALA A 66 -4.28 -6.49 -6.38
C ALA A 66 -3.89 -6.54 -4.91
N VAL A 67 -3.19 -7.60 -4.52
CA VAL A 67 -2.70 -7.83 -3.16
C VAL A 67 -1.26 -8.29 -3.23
N VAL A 68 -0.35 -7.56 -2.59
CA VAL A 68 0.99 -8.07 -2.30
C VAL A 68 0.85 -9.25 -1.34
N SER A 69 1.46 -10.37 -1.64
CA SER A 69 1.45 -11.56 -0.77
C SER A 69 2.85 -12.09 -0.55
N HIS A 70 3.23 -12.28 0.74
CA HIS A 70 4.53 -12.81 1.14
C HIS A 70 4.50 -14.33 1.39
N HIS A 71 3.34 -14.95 1.24
CA HIS A 71 3.18 -16.38 1.49
C HIS A 71 2.22 -17.01 0.45
N PRO A 72 2.45 -18.23 -0.06
CA PRO A 72 3.62 -19.09 0.18
C PRO A 72 4.92 -18.58 -0.48
N ASN A 73 4.80 -17.76 -1.51
CA ASN A 73 5.89 -17.10 -2.23
C ASN A 73 5.60 -15.60 -2.29
N GLU A 74 6.62 -14.83 -2.51
CA GLU A 74 6.47 -13.41 -2.84
C GLU A 74 5.74 -13.27 -4.17
N SER A 75 4.61 -12.56 -4.17
CA SER A 75 3.72 -12.47 -5.34
C SER A 75 2.80 -11.27 -5.30
N ILE A 76 2.16 -11.00 -6.43
CA ILE A 76 0.95 -10.18 -6.52
C ILE A 76 -0.23 -11.09 -6.85
N GLU A 77 -1.19 -11.14 -5.93
CA GLU A 77 -2.44 -11.88 -6.11
C GLU A 77 -3.53 -10.97 -6.67
N MET A 78 -4.32 -11.47 -7.61
CA MET A 78 -5.36 -10.69 -8.28
C MET A 78 -6.74 -11.29 -8.05
N PHE A 79 -7.66 -10.45 -7.60
CA PHE A 79 -9.04 -10.85 -7.31
C PHE A 79 -10.03 -9.93 -8.02
N GLU A 80 -11.14 -10.50 -8.45
CA GLU A 80 -12.32 -9.74 -8.84
C GLU A 80 -13.23 -9.54 -7.61
N LEU A 81 -13.58 -8.30 -7.33
CA LEU A 81 -14.55 -7.95 -6.29
C LEU A 81 -15.96 -8.04 -6.86
N LEU A 82 -16.75 -8.96 -6.33
CA LEU A 82 -18.10 -9.25 -6.79
C LEU A 82 -19.13 -8.99 -5.70
N GLU A 83 -20.31 -8.50 -6.09
CA GLU A 83 -21.46 -8.38 -5.23
C GLU A 83 -22.45 -9.53 -5.53
N LYS A 84 -22.40 -10.60 -4.70
CA LYS A 84 -23.22 -11.83 -4.82
C LYS A 84 -23.72 -12.19 -3.42
N ASP A 85 -24.94 -11.85 -3.06
CA ASP A 85 -25.47 -12.08 -1.70
C ASP A 85 -24.50 -11.62 -0.59
N GLY A 86 -23.86 -10.46 -0.83
CA GLY A 86 -22.73 -9.89 -0.10
C GLY A 86 -21.47 -9.79 -0.96
N TRP A 87 -20.37 -9.26 -0.37
CA TRP A 87 -19.12 -9.07 -1.08
C TRP A 87 -18.29 -10.35 -1.10
N VAL A 88 -17.79 -10.72 -2.27
CA VAL A 88 -16.95 -11.90 -2.51
C VAL A 88 -15.71 -11.48 -3.30
N LEU A 89 -14.56 -12.04 -2.98
CA LEU A 89 -13.34 -11.95 -3.75
C LEU A 89 -13.19 -13.25 -4.56
N GLU A 90 -13.22 -13.16 -5.88
CA GLU A 90 -12.92 -14.27 -6.76
C GLU A 90 -11.48 -14.14 -7.26
N TRP A 91 -10.61 -15.10 -6.88
CA TRP A 91 -9.23 -15.13 -7.37
C TRP A 91 -9.21 -15.30 -8.88
N LYS A 92 -8.45 -14.45 -9.57
CA LYS A 92 -8.35 -14.35 -11.03
C LYS A 92 -6.92 -14.47 -11.55
N GLY A 93 -5.97 -14.75 -10.69
CA GLY A 93 -4.60 -14.95 -11.10
C GLY A 93 -3.58 -14.44 -10.12
N CYS A 94 -2.34 -14.68 -10.43
CA CYS A 94 -1.19 -14.21 -9.66
C CYS A 94 0.04 -14.00 -10.53
N VAL A 95 1.02 -13.29 -9.97
CA VAL A 95 2.35 -13.10 -10.56
C VAL A 95 3.38 -13.39 -9.48
N ASP A 96 4.11 -14.50 -9.62
CA ASP A 96 5.23 -14.87 -8.74
C ASP A 96 6.51 -14.14 -9.12
N VAL A 97 7.39 -13.85 -8.16
CA VAL A 97 8.60 -13.06 -8.38
C VAL A 97 9.92 -13.80 -8.13
N ASP A 98 9.89 -15.10 -7.95
CA ASP A 98 11.05 -16.01 -7.86
C ASP A 98 12.19 -15.54 -6.93
N GLY A 99 11.83 -14.82 -5.85
CA GLY A 99 12.79 -14.31 -4.85
C GLY A 99 13.64 -13.12 -5.32
N LYS A 100 13.40 -12.58 -6.51
CA LYS A 100 14.13 -11.41 -7.02
C LYS A 100 13.70 -10.11 -6.33
N TYR A 101 12.40 -9.97 -6.06
CA TYR A 101 11.82 -8.77 -5.47
C TYR A 101 11.21 -9.08 -4.10
N TYR A 102 11.22 -8.10 -3.22
CA TYR A 102 10.44 -8.06 -1.99
C TYR A 102 9.52 -6.83 -2.05
N PHE A 103 8.23 -7.06 -2.26
CA PHE A 103 7.25 -5.99 -2.46
C PHE A 103 6.68 -5.50 -1.14
N ASN A 104 6.38 -4.19 -1.06
CA ASN A 104 5.65 -3.61 0.05
C ASN A 104 4.22 -3.27 -0.34
N ASP A 105 4.05 -2.47 -1.39
CA ASP A 105 2.75 -1.97 -1.81
C ASP A 105 2.60 -2.07 -3.33
N VAL A 106 1.37 -1.97 -3.81
CA VAL A 106 0.99 -2.14 -5.22
C VAL A 106 -0.03 -1.10 -5.63
N SER A 107 0.06 -0.61 -6.86
CA SER A 107 -0.97 0.21 -7.49
C SER A 107 -1.27 -0.28 -8.90
N LEU A 108 -2.55 -0.37 -9.24
CA LEU A 108 -3.08 -0.86 -10.52
C LEU A 108 -3.31 0.29 -11.50
N ASP A 109 -3.15 0.02 -12.80
CA ASP A 109 -3.79 0.81 -13.84
C ASP A 109 -5.14 0.20 -14.29
N MET A 110 -5.92 0.95 -15.05
CA MET A 110 -7.25 0.51 -15.52
C MET A 110 -7.20 -0.65 -16.53
N SER A 111 -6.05 -0.92 -17.14
CA SER A 111 -5.82 -2.08 -18.00
C SER A 111 -5.51 -3.35 -17.21
N GLY A 112 -5.26 -3.21 -15.89
CA GLY A 112 -4.94 -4.31 -14.98
C GLY A 112 -3.46 -4.62 -14.85
N ASN A 113 -2.59 -3.78 -15.42
CA ASN A 113 -1.18 -3.81 -15.10
C ASN A 113 -0.93 -3.25 -13.70
N PHE A 114 0.22 -3.56 -13.10
CA PHE A 114 0.54 -3.01 -11.79
C PHE A 114 1.93 -2.38 -11.72
N TYR A 115 2.06 -1.49 -10.75
CA TYR A 115 3.30 -0.93 -10.24
C TYR A 115 3.45 -1.38 -8.79
N ALA A 116 4.60 -1.95 -8.42
CA ALA A 116 4.85 -2.39 -7.06
C ALA A 116 6.17 -1.81 -6.54
N THR A 117 6.20 -1.44 -5.27
CA THR A 117 7.43 -0.98 -4.62
C THR A 117 8.27 -2.17 -4.20
N HIS A 118 9.42 -2.35 -4.85
CA HIS A 118 10.48 -3.26 -4.40
C HIS A 118 11.29 -2.54 -3.32
N MET A 119 11.22 -3.04 -2.10
CA MET A 119 11.75 -2.36 -0.92
C MET A 119 13.26 -2.53 -0.77
N PHE A 120 13.75 -3.76 -0.93
CA PHE A 120 15.16 -4.12 -0.77
C PHE A 120 15.46 -5.50 -1.39
N GLU A 121 16.73 -5.75 -1.68
CA GLU A 121 17.20 -7.03 -2.19
C GLU A 121 17.04 -8.17 -1.16
N SER A 122 16.86 -9.40 -1.63
CA SER A 122 16.58 -10.57 -0.76
C SER A 122 17.70 -10.90 0.23
N ASP A 123 18.93 -10.44 0.00
CA ASP A 123 20.10 -10.61 0.87
C ASP A 123 20.27 -9.45 1.88
N PHE A 124 19.28 -8.54 1.97
CA PHE A 124 19.31 -7.38 2.85
C PHE A 124 19.43 -7.79 4.32
N SER A 125 20.53 -7.43 4.95
CA SER A 125 20.84 -7.78 6.33
C SER A 125 20.44 -6.68 7.32
N MET A 126 20.31 -7.06 8.62
CA MET A 126 20.09 -6.09 9.71
C MET A 126 21.18 -5.01 9.76
N ILE A 127 22.43 -5.35 9.42
CA ILE A 127 23.55 -4.40 9.35
C ILE A 127 23.36 -3.43 8.20
N SER A 128 22.92 -3.93 7.04
CA SER A 128 22.56 -3.09 5.89
C SER A 128 21.40 -2.15 6.22
N ALA A 129 20.38 -2.63 6.97
CA ALA A 129 19.26 -1.81 7.43
C ALA A 129 19.75 -0.65 8.31
N LEU A 130 20.57 -0.92 9.32
CA LEU A 130 21.14 0.11 10.19
C LEU A 130 21.98 1.12 9.42
N TRP A 131 22.79 0.66 8.47
CA TRP A 131 23.56 1.56 7.60
C TRP A 131 22.66 2.46 6.77
N ASN A 132 21.58 1.91 6.20
CA ASN A 132 20.65 2.66 5.35
C ASN A 132 19.86 3.72 6.11
N VAL A 133 19.54 3.51 7.39
CA VAL A 133 18.93 4.56 8.25
C VAL A 133 19.80 5.83 8.27
N PHE A 134 21.13 5.68 8.26
CA PHE A 134 22.07 6.82 8.28
C PHE A 134 22.41 7.34 6.89
N ALA A 135 22.67 6.42 5.95
CA ALA A 135 23.18 6.79 4.62
C ALA A 135 22.06 7.17 3.64
N LYS A 136 20.80 6.78 3.93
CA LYS A 136 19.61 6.97 3.03
C LYS A 136 19.92 6.55 1.59
N SER A 137 20.74 5.50 1.44
CA SER A 137 21.10 4.97 0.12
C SER A 137 19.92 4.28 -0.53
N ASP A 138 19.92 4.21 -1.85
CA ASP A 138 18.89 3.52 -2.60
C ASP A 138 18.95 2.02 -2.28
N THR A 139 17.81 1.45 -1.87
CA THR A 139 17.67 0.02 -1.55
C THR A 139 16.75 -0.71 -2.50
N GLY A 140 15.91 0.04 -3.20
CA GLY A 140 14.91 -0.50 -4.11
C GLY A 140 14.36 0.55 -5.06
N MET A 141 13.31 0.17 -5.77
CA MET A 141 12.68 0.99 -6.80
C MET A 141 11.26 0.51 -7.07
N VAL A 142 10.55 1.16 -7.97
CA VAL A 142 9.28 0.65 -8.48
C VAL A 142 9.54 -0.34 -9.60
N VAL A 143 8.80 -1.43 -9.59
CA VAL A 143 8.75 -2.44 -10.65
C VAL A 143 7.37 -2.39 -11.27
N LYS A 144 7.30 -2.25 -12.59
CA LYS A 144 6.07 -2.35 -13.38
C LYS A 144 5.94 -3.76 -13.93
N TRP A 145 4.73 -4.30 -13.90
CA TRP A 145 4.40 -5.56 -14.59
C TRP A 145 3.25 -5.34 -15.57
N THR A 146 3.38 -5.95 -16.74
CA THR A 146 2.30 -6.04 -17.74
C THR A 146 2.22 -7.47 -18.24
N GLN A 147 1.03 -7.90 -18.68
CA GLN A 147 0.83 -9.25 -19.17
C GLN A 147 1.72 -9.56 -20.39
N ASP A 148 1.95 -8.58 -21.25
CA ASP A 148 2.75 -8.76 -22.48
C ASP A 148 4.26 -8.69 -22.23
N ASN A 149 4.72 -7.72 -21.43
CA ASN A 149 6.14 -7.40 -21.29
C ASN A 149 6.77 -7.92 -20.00
N LYS A 150 5.95 -8.54 -19.11
CA LYS A 150 6.38 -9.02 -17.81
C LYS A 150 6.95 -7.86 -16.95
N PHE A 151 8.07 -8.07 -16.23
CA PHE A 151 8.62 -7.07 -15.31
C PHE A 151 9.54 -6.05 -16.01
N GLU A 152 9.36 -4.77 -15.67
CA GLU A 152 10.22 -3.63 -16.02
C GLU A 152 10.62 -2.89 -14.73
N GLU A 153 11.90 -2.73 -14.48
CA GLU A 153 12.43 -1.92 -13.38
C GLU A 153 12.43 -0.44 -13.77
N LEU A 154 11.74 0.39 -13.00
CA LEU A 154 11.68 1.83 -13.22
C LEU A 154 12.83 2.51 -12.46
N ASN A 155 14.07 2.38 -12.96
CA ASN A 155 15.29 2.84 -12.28
C ASN A 155 15.27 4.34 -11.90
N PHE A 156 14.46 5.16 -12.57
CA PHE A 156 14.30 6.58 -12.22
C PHE A 156 13.54 6.79 -10.88
N THR A 157 12.96 5.74 -10.32
CA THR A 157 12.28 5.75 -9.03
C THR A 157 13.13 5.13 -7.91
N ALA A 158 14.44 4.93 -8.14
CA ALA A 158 15.30 4.36 -7.10
C ALA A 158 15.35 5.24 -5.85
N GLY A 159 15.37 4.60 -4.67
CA GLY A 159 15.38 5.31 -3.40
C GLY A 159 15.49 4.41 -2.18
N SER A 160 15.51 5.03 -1.02
CA SER A 160 15.71 4.34 0.26
C SER A 160 14.38 3.82 0.83
N PHE A 161 14.20 2.51 0.82
CA PHE A 161 13.02 1.81 1.30
C PHE A 161 11.72 2.31 0.64
N PRO A 162 11.55 2.09 -0.68
CA PRO A 162 10.26 2.33 -1.32
C PRO A 162 9.15 1.57 -0.60
N ASN A 163 8.09 2.29 -0.18
CA ASN A 163 6.99 1.76 0.64
C ASN A 163 5.66 1.99 -0.09
N GLY A 164 4.81 2.90 0.37
CA GLY A 164 3.53 3.19 -0.25
C GLY A 164 3.65 3.72 -1.68
N ILE A 165 2.70 3.34 -2.54
CA ILE A 165 2.64 3.73 -3.94
C ILE A 165 1.20 4.04 -4.35
N ALA A 166 0.99 5.06 -5.19
CA ALA A 166 -0.31 5.34 -5.77
C ALA A 166 -0.20 5.93 -7.17
N LEU A 167 -1.00 5.44 -8.09
CA LEU A 167 -1.08 5.91 -9.48
C LEU A 167 -2.19 6.95 -9.64
N ASP A 168 -1.84 8.16 -10.03
CA ASP A 168 -2.79 9.13 -10.56
C ASP A 168 -3.12 8.76 -12.01
N GLN A 169 -4.16 7.96 -12.19
CA GLN A 169 -4.61 7.46 -13.48
C GLN A 169 -4.86 8.58 -14.48
N LYS A 170 -5.36 9.73 -14.02
CA LYS A 170 -5.78 10.85 -14.87
C LYS A 170 -4.59 11.53 -15.52
N ASN A 171 -3.51 11.72 -14.77
CA ASN A 171 -2.34 12.47 -15.22
C ASN A 171 -1.17 11.56 -15.58
N ASN A 172 -1.31 10.25 -15.44
CA ASN A 172 -0.25 9.24 -15.60
C ASN A 172 0.99 9.55 -14.73
N ASN A 173 0.72 9.93 -13.47
CA ASN A 173 1.74 10.25 -12.49
C ASN A 173 1.77 9.19 -11.39
N LEU A 174 2.93 8.94 -10.83
CA LEU A 174 3.14 7.95 -9.79
C LEU A 174 3.70 8.63 -8.54
N ILE A 175 3.04 8.42 -7.40
CA ILE A 175 3.57 8.83 -6.10
C ILE A 175 4.26 7.62 -5.47
N VAL A 176 5.48 7.83 -4.98
CA VAL A 176 6.24 6.81 -4.25
C VAL A 176 6.72 7.40 -2.93
N ASN A 177 6.44 6.69 -1.85
CA ASN A 177 6.93 6.99 -0.51
C ASN A 177 8.24 6.26 -0.25
N TYR A 178 9.24 6.96 0.26
CA TYR A 178 10.54 6.40 0.64
C TYR A 178 10.67 6.45 2.17
N ASN A 179 10.36 5.33 2.82
CA ASN A 179 10.21 5.28 4.27
C ASN A 179 11.48 5.70 5.02
N LEU A 180 12.66 5.11 4.71
CA LEU A 180 13.94 5.52 5.27
C LEU A 180 14.56 6.73 4.54
N GLY A 181 14.03 7.09 3.38
CA GLY A 181 14.39 8.28 2.62
C GLY A 181 13.76 9.57 3.16
N ASP A 182 12.77 9.47 4.06
CA ASP A 182 12.03 10.59 4.66
C ASP A 182 11.41 11.53 3.62
N LYS A 183 10.86 10.98 2.54
CA LYS A 183 10.25 11.78 1.47
C LYS A 183 9.22 11.02 0.67
N SER A 184 8.30 11.75 0.05
CA SER A 184 7.46 11.30 -1.06
C SER A 184 7.87 12.01 -2.34
N ILE A 185 7.82 11.32 -3.47
CA ILE A 185 8.13 11.88 -4.78
C ILE A 185 6.97 11.60 -5.75
N LEU A 186 6.56 12.63 -6.49
CA LEU A 186 5.63 12.54 -7.60
C LEU A 186 6.42 12.45 -8.90
N PHE A 187 6.27 11.39 -9.65
CA PHE A 187 6.91 11.17 -10.94
C PHE A 187 5.90 11.25 -12.08
N ASP A 188 6.27 11.87 -13.17
CA ASP A 188 5.60 11.74 -14.46
C ASP A 188 6.14 10.48 -15.17
N LEU A 189 5.28 9.51 -15.42
CA LEU A 189 5.65 8.25 -16.05
C LEU A 189 6.03 8.40 -17.54
N ASN A 190 5.58 9.48 -18.23
CA ASN A 190 5.93 9.72 -19.62
C ASN A 190 7.32 10.31 -19.77
N SER A 191 7.63 11.36 -19.01
CA SER A 191 8.93 12.05 -19.05
C SER A 191 9.98 11.38 -18.17
N LYS A 192 9.56 10.51 -17.24
CA LYS A 192 10.39 9.87 -16.20
C LYS A 192 11.09 10.89 -15.29
N GLN A 193 10.46 12.04 -15.08
CA GLN A 193 10.98 13.13 -14.24
C GLN A 193 10.16 13.30 -12.97
N SER A 194 10.80 13.79 -11.92
CA SER A 194 10.12 14.21 -10.70
C SER A 194 9.38 15.53 -10.96
N LEU A 195 8.09 15.58 -10.60
CA LEU A 195 7.24 16.77 -10.65
C LEU A 195 7.17 17.49 -9.30
N GLY A 196 7.42 16.77 -8.19
CA GLY A 196 7.38 17.32 -6.85
C GLY A 196 7.99 16.38 -5.84
N ILE A 197 8.52 16.95 -4.77
CA ILE A 197 9.10 16.23 -3.62
C ILE A 197 8.56 16.86 -2.36
N TYR A 198 8.09 16.03 -1.43
CA TYR A 198 7.72 16.48 -0.09
C TYR A 198 8.53 15.68 0.94
N GLU A 199 9.29 16.42 1.77
CA GLU A 199 10.10 15.83 2.85
C GLU A 199 9.28 15.71 4.13
N HIS A 200 9.26 14.53 4.73
CA HIS A 200 8.57 14.21 5.96
C HIS A 200 9.09 12.90 6.58
N ASN A 201 8.87 12.69 7.86
CA ASN A 201 9.41 11.52 8.55
C ASN A 201 8.75 10.22 8.08
N SER A 202 9.55 9.23 7.75
CA SER A 202 9.15 7.82 7.52
C SER A 202 7.76 7.65 6.91
N PRO A 203 7.51 8.15 5.67
CA PRO A 203 6.22 7.96 5.01
C PRO A 203 5.97 6.48 4.75
N ASP A 204 4.75 6.06 5.06
CA ASP A 204 4.26 4.70 4.87
C ASP A 204 3.31 4.63 3.66
N ASN A 205 2.03 4.34 3.82
CA ASN A 205 1.11 4.22 2.69
C ASN A 205 0.58 5.57 2.21
N VAL A 206 0.10 5.60 0.96
CA VAL A 206 -0.52 6.76 0.32
C VAL A 206 -1.84 6.38 -0.33
N VAL A 207 -2.84 7.26 -0.20
CA VAL A 207 -4.16 7.12 -0.86
C VAL A 207 -4.44 8.36 -1.66
N ILE A 208 -4.80 8.21 -2.93
CA ILE A 208 -5.28 9.32 -3.77
C ILE A 208 -6.79 9.48 -3.62
N LYS A 209 -7.24 10.70 -3.28
CA LYS A 209 -8.66 11.04 -3.25
C LYS A 209 -8.89 12.43 -3.84
N GLY A 210 -9.58 12.48 -4.97
CA GLY A 210 -9.78 13.72 -5.73
C GLY A 210 -8.44 14.28 -6.24
N SER A 211 -8.14 15.51 -5.90
CA SER A 211 -6.89 16.20 -6.28
C SER A 211 -5.80 16.14 -5.20
N PHE A 212 -5.91 15.20 -4.27
CA PHE A 212 -5.01 15.12 -3.12
C PHE A 212 -4.47 13.71 -2.92
N ALA A 213 -3.21 13.64 -2.49
CA ALA A 213 -2.60 12.47 -1.91
C ALA A 213 -2.65 12.57 -0.38
N TRP A 214 -3.02 11.48 0.27
CA TRP A 214 -3.08 11.36 1.73
C TRP A 214 -2.00 10.38 2.15
N VAL A 215 -0.90 10.92 2.70
CA VAL A 215 0.29 10.15 3.07
C VAL A 215 0.33 10.00 4.59
N THR A 216 0.41 8.76 5.05
CA THR A 216 0.60 8.47 6.47
C THR A 216 2.08 8.41 6.79
N ASN A 217 2.49 9.02 7.92
CA ASN A 217 3.88 9.15 8.31
C ASN A 217 4.08 8.70 9.75
N HIS A 218 5.21 8.09 10.03
CA HIS A 218 5.61 7.73 11.38
C HIS A 218 6.37 8.90 12.03
N ASP A 219 5.77 9.55 13.03
CA ASP A 219 6.36 10.69 13.74
C ASP A 219 7.21 10.24 14.96
N HIS A 220 7.89 9.11 14.82
CA HIS A 220 8.74 8.51 15.84
C HIS A 220 9.99 7.88 15.20
N SER A 221 10.99 7.61 16.00
CA SER A 221 12.23 7.00 15.54
C SER A 221 12.10 5.48 15.36
N VAL A 222 12.97 4.90 14.53
CA VAL A 222 13.10 3.45 14.38
C VAL A 222 13.37 2.76 15.73
N ALA A 223 14.17 3.39 16.60
CA ALA A 223 14.48 2.85 17.93
C ALA A 223 13.24 2.77 18.84
N GLU A 224 12.35 3.76 18.80
CA GLU A 224 11.07 3.74 19.51
C GLU A 224 10.16 2.63 18.97
N SER A 225 10.12 2.45 17.65
CA SER A 225 9.35 1.39 16.99
C SER A 225 9.82 -0.01 17.43
N LEU A 226 11.13 -0.24 17.46
CA LEU A 226 11.72 -1.51 17.95
C LEU A 226 11.39 -1.78 19.42
N GLY A 227 11.34 -0.75 20.26
CA GLY A 227 10.94 -0.86 21.66
C GLY A 227 9.48 -1.25 21.89
N CYS A 228 8.67 -1.20 20.85
CA CYS A 228 7.23 -1.46 20.84
C CYS A 228 6.86 -2.80 20.17
N ALA A 229 7.83 -3.53 19.63
CA ALA A 229 7.61 -4.66 18.74
C ALA A 229 6.72 -5.78 19.30
N GLU A 230 6.73 -5.98 20.61
CA GLU A 230 5.93 -7.02 21.29
C GLU A 230 4.58 -6.51 21.85
N THR A 231 4.25 -5.24 21.61
CA THR A 231 3.04 -4.62 22.14
C THR A 231 1.94 -4.62 21.10
N VAL A 232 0.80 -5.24 21.37
CA VAL A 232 -0.34 -5.32 20.40
C VAL A 232 -0.79 -3.95 19.93
N ASN A 233 -0.85 -2.96 20.80
CA ASN A 233 -1.18 -1.59 20.44
C ASN A 233 -0.01 -0.66 20.78
N CYS A 234 0.93 -0.56 19.85
CA CYS A 234 2.07 0.36 19.95
C CYS A 234 1.62 1.80 19.74
N THR A 235 1.51 2.59 20.81
CA THR A 235 0.89 3.92 20.82
C THR A 235 1.83 5.06 20.43
N LEU A 236 2.75 4.85 19.51
CA LEU A 236 3.66 5.87 19.01
C LEU A 236 2.93 6.89 18.11
N PRO A 237 3.41 8.14 18.07
CA PRO A 237 2.78 9.19 17.27
C PRO A 237 2.94 8.96 15.78
N PHE A 238 1.94 9.39 15.02
CA PHE A 238 1.94 9.38 13.56
C PHE A 238 1.13 10.58 13.04
N SER A 239 1.27 10.89 11.77
CA SER A 239 0.48 11.92 11.09
C SER A 239 -0.03 11.44 9.74
N VAL A 240 -1.07 12.12 9.25
CA VAL A 240 -1.55 11.97 7.87
C VAL A 240 -1.46 13.33 7.21
N ASN A 241 -0.65 13.44 6.18
CA ASN A 241 -0.46 14.66 5.41
C ASN A 241 -1.31 14.63 4.14
N LYS A 242 -2.10 15.66 3.95
CA LYS A 242 -2.84 15.91 2.71
C LYS A 242 -2.00 16.77 1.80
N LEU A 243 -1.54 16.22 0.68
CA LEU A 243 -0.68 16.86 -0.30
C LEU A 243 -1.43 17.13 -1.60
N SER A 244 -1.10 18.21 -2.29
CA SER A 244 -1.61 18.51 -3.62
C SER A 244 -1.04 17.53 -4.67
N LEU A 245 -1.86 16.97 -5.55
CA LEU A 245 -1.38 16.12 -6.67
C LEU A 245 -0.65 16.88 -7.77
N SER A 246 -0.65 18.23 -7.75
CA SER A 246 0.06 19.01 -8.78
C SER A 246 1.57 19.09 -8.54
N ASP A 247 2.01 19.09 -7.28
CA ASP A 247 3.39 19.42 -6.91
C ASP A 247 3.84 18.82 -5.55
N LEU A 248 2.99 18.03 -4.90
CA LEU A 248 3.14 17.52 -3.53
C LEU A 248 3.26 18.61 -2.45
N SER A 249 2.84 19.83 -2.71
CA SER A 249 2.80 20.84 -1.65
C SER A 249 1.83 20.43 -0.53
N LEU A 250 2.21 20.72 0.72
CA LEU A 250 1.39 20.41 1.88
C LEU A 250 0.16 21.32 1.92
N VAL A 251 -1.02 20.71 1.96
CA VAL A 251 -2.31 21.38 2.13
C VAL A 251 -2.71 21.39 3.60
N GLU A 252 -2.62 20.23 4.26
CA GLU A 252 -3.02 20.06 5.65
C GLU A 252 -2.28 18.88 6.29
N SER A 253 -2.07 18.93 7.61
CA SER A 253 -1.43 17.85 8.37
C SER A 253 -2.26 17.52 9.61
N TYR A 254 -2.63 16.24 9.72
CA TYR A 254 -3.38 15.71 10.87
C TYR A 254 -2.44 14.88 11.73
N LYS A 255 -2.19 15.32 12.96
CA LYS A 255 -1.27 14.67 13.91
C LYS A 255 -2.03 13.84 14.93
N PHE A 256 -1.59 12.63 15.16
CA PHE A 256 -2.24 11.68 16.05
C PHE A 256 -1.28 11.15 17.12
N LYS A 257 -1.80 11.05 18.34
CA LYS A 257 -1.18 10.35 19.44
C LYS A 257 -2.29 9.70 20.26
N SER A 258 -2.56 8.44 19.98
CA SER A 258 -3.62 7.69 20.65
C SER A 258 -3.06 6.92 21.85
N LYS A 259 -3.92 6.67 22.86
CA LYS A 259 -3.63 5.74 23.95
C LYS A 259 -4.16 4.33 23.67
N ASN A 260 -5.01 4.18 22.65
CA ASN A 260 -5.79 2.96 22.41
C ASN A 260 -5.62 2.38 21.01
N MET A 261 -4.79 3.00 20.17
CA MET A 261 -4.53 2.54 18.80
C MET A 261 -3.02 2.48 18.58
N GLY A 262 -2.58 1.50 17.83
CA GLY A 262 -1.21 1.39 17.37
C GLY A 262 -0.84 2.43 16.32
N ILE A 263 0.40 2.36 15.84
CA ILE A 263 0.94 3.25 14.82
C ILE A 263 0.07 3.18 13.56
N GLY A 264 -0.45 4.32 13.11
CA GLY A 264 -1.18 4.40 11.85
C GLY A 264 -0.26 4.19 10.66
N THR A 265 -0.72 3.40 9.68
CA THR A 265 0.01 3.10 8.44
C THR A 265 -0.71 3.59 7.19
N VAL A 266 -2.03 3.74 7.26
CA VAL A 266 -2.85 4.24 6.15
C VAL A 266 -3.95 5.15 6.69
N GLY A 267 -4.18 6.27 6.01
CA GLY A 267 -5.30 7.19 6.25
C GLY A 267 -6.23 7.26 5.05
N LEU A 268 -7.44 6.72 5.16
CA LEU A 268 -8.46 6.72 4.11
C LEU A 268 -9.51 7.80 4.38
N PRO A 269 -9.56 8.90 3.61
CA PRO A 269 -10.62 9.90 3.73
C PRO A 269 -11.94 9.40 3.14
N HIS A 270 -13.00 9.43 3.95
CA HIS A 270 -14.35 9.02 3.54
C HIS A 270 -15.43 9.78 4.32
N ASP A 271 -16.34 10.44 3.59
CA ASP A 271 -17.52 11.14 4.13
C ASP A 271 -17.23 12.03 5.36
N GLY A 272 -16.22 12.91 5.25
CA GLY A 272 -15.88 13.84 6.33
C GLY A 272 -15.10 13.23 7.49
N SER A 273 -14.74 11.97 7.39
CA SER A 273 -13.89 11.26 8.36
C SER A 273 -12.61 10.77 7.70
N LEU A 274 -11.56 10.62 8.52
CA LEU A 274 -10.34 9.92 8.18
C LEU A 274 -10.33 8.58 8.90
N TRP A 275 -10.38 7.49 8.15
CA TRP A 275 -10.26 6.14 8.66
C TRP A 275 -8.81 5.72 8.66
N ILE A 276 -8.32 5.20 9.77
CA ILE A 276 -6.91 4.92 9.99
C ILE A 276 -6.74 3.42 10.24
N GLY A 277 -5.93 2.79 9.41
CA GLY A 277 -5.41 1.44 9.59
C GLY A 277 -4.05 1.44 10.28
N SER A 278 -3.64 0.30 10.84
CA SER A 278 -2.39 0.13 11.54
C SER A 278 -1.87 -1.30 11.37
N TYR A 279 -0.57 -1.45 11.17
CA TYR A 279 0.05 -2.78 11.19
C TYR A 279 0.27 -3.32 12.62
N HIS A 280 0.20 -2.45 13.62
CA HIS A 280 0.51 -2.74 15.03
C HIS A 280 -0.67 -2.44 15.96
N SER A 281 -1.89 -2.83 15.54
CA SER A 281 -3.12 -2.66 16.31
C SER A 281 -4.16 -3.72 15.93
N ASP A 282 -5.03 -4.03 16.87
CA ASP A 282 -6.18 -4.93 16.70
C ASP A 282 -7.47 -4.19 16.24
N ARG A 283 -7.36 -2.91 15.89
CA ARG A 283 -8.50 -2.03 15.60
C ARG A 283 -8.21 -0.99 14.55
N LEU A 284 -9.29 -0.43 13.97
CA LEU A 284 -9.29 0.77 13.17
C LEU A 284 -9.62 1.98 14.03
N ALA A 285 -9.16 3.17 13.63
CA ALA A 285 -9.62 4.42 14.21
C ALA A 285 -10.38 5.27 13.18
N GLU A 286 -11.29 6.10 13.69
CA GLU A 286 -11.98 7.13 12.94
C GLU A 286 -11.66 8.49 13.56
N ALA A 287 -11.21 9.45 12.76
CA ALA A 287 -11.01 10.82 13.14
C ALA A 287 -11.88 11.72 12.26
N SER A 288 -12.62 12.66 12.86
CA SER A 288 -13.38 13.64 12.09
C SER A 288 -12.44 14.61 11.39
N LEU A 289 -12.62 14.80 10.08
CA LEU A 289 -12.01 15.88 9.34
C LEU A 289 -12.83 17.13 9.62
N SER A 290 -12.36 17.99 10.53
CA SER A 290 -12.94 19.32 10.68
C SER A 290 -12.60 20.10 9.42
N PHE A 291 -13.60 20.36 8.56
CA PHE A 291 -13.44 21.34 7.51
C PHE A 291 -13.25 22.70 8.20
N SER A 292 -12.04 23.25 8.13
CA SER A 292 -11.88 24.71 8.33
C SER A 292 -12.59 25.37 7.15
N GLU A 293 -13.77 25.97 7.41
CA GLU A 293 -14.47 26.84 6.46
C GLU A 293 -13.59 28.02 6.02
#